data_20bf2d5122fa2530f8d2d53abbf06e2a
#
_entry.id   20bf2d5122fa2530f8d2d53abbf06e2a
#
_cell.length_a   1.000
_cell.length_b   1.000
_cell.length_c   1.000
_cell.angle_alpha   90.00
_cell.angle_beta   90.00
_cell.angle_gamma   90.00
#
_symmetry.space_group_name_H-M   'P 1'
#
loop_
_entity.id
_entity.type
_entity.pdbx_description
1 polymer ?
#
loop_
_entity_poly.entity_id
_entity_poly.type
_entity_poly.pdbx_seq_one_letter_code
_entity_poly.pdbx_strand_id
1 'polypeptide(L)'
;MKEHTELNIKHSTPEEYFKTVNKDKLKVIEKSLGTCMMGCYTSMVRIKQTNRRVENKIEMIKRMTVQSDISVDDAEIESAEKALMLSQFHDVLPGSMIKKAETD
;
A
#
# COMPACT_ATOMS: atom_id res chain seq x y z
N MET A 1 -34.81 10.91 27.66
CA MET A 1 -34.15 11.23 26.39
C MET A 1 -32.89 12.02 26.72
N LYS A 2 -31.71 11.49 26.46
CA LYS A 2 -30.46 12.24 26.66
C LYS A 2 -30.34 13.23 25.51
N GLU A 3 -30.29 14.52 25.83
CA GLU A 3 -29.98 15.56 24.87
C GLU A 3 -28.66 15.23 24.19
N HIS A 4 -28.68 15.10 22.86
CA HIS A 4 -27.46 15.04 22.09
C HIS A 4 -26.84 16.43 22.10
N THR A 5 -25.77 16.58 22.87
CA THR A 5 -24.89 17.73 22.78
C THR A 5 -24.50 17.93 21.31
N GLU A 6 -24.70 19.13 20.79
CA GLU A 6 -24.30 19.46 19.42
C GLU A 6 -22.82 19.14 19.21
N LEU A 7 -22.56 18.15 18.37
CA LEU A 7 -21.20 17.79 18.03
C LEU A 7 -20.64 18.86 17.10
N ASN A 8 -19.60 19.54 17.52
CA ASN A 8 -18.87 20.47 16.66
C ASN A 8 -18.00 19.66 15.67
N ILE A 9 -18.55 19.40 14.48
CA ILE A 9 -17.90 18.62 13.44
C ILE A 9 -17.17 19.59 12.51
N LYS A 10 -15.87 19.35 12.31
CA LYS A 10 -15.01 20.13 11.44
C LYS A 10 -14.31 19.21 10.43
N HIS A 11 -14.30 19.59 9.16
CA HIS A 11 -13.41 18.95 8.18
C HIS A 11 -11.95 19.29 8.52
N SER A 12 -11.07 18.29 8.47
CA SER A 12 -9.68 18.44 8.81
C SER A 12 -8.81 17.45 8.03
N THR A 13 -7.51 17.72 7.96
CA THR A 13 -6.51 16.76 7.50
C THR A 13 -5.92 15.99 8.69
N PRO A 14 -5.29 14.82 8.47
CA PRO A 14 -4.58 14.12 9.53
C PRO A 14 -3.53 15.02 10.22
N GLU A 15 -2.81 15.85 9.47
CA GLU A 15 -1.81 16.76 10.01
C GLU A 15 -2.42 17.79 10.97
N GLU A 16 -3.54 18.38 10.60
CA GLU A 16 -4.25 19.34 11.45
C GLU A 16 -4.79 18.67 12.72
N TYR A 17 -5.33 17.46 12.60
CA TYR A 17 -5.76 16.68 13.76
C TYR A 17 -4.60 16.46 14.73
N PHE A 18 -3.44 15.97 14.24
CA PHE A 18 -2.29 15.68 15.09
C PHE A 18 -1.62 16.92 15.71
N LYS A 19 -1.79 18.12 15.11
CA LYS A 19 -1.39 19.38 15.74
C LYS A 19 -2.23 19.70 16.97
N THR A 20 -3.50 19.31 17.00
CA THR A 20 -4.43 19.60 18.10
C THR A 20 -4.40 18.57 19.23
N VAL A 21 -3.81 17.40 18.99
CA VAL A 21 -3.75 16.31 19.98
C VAL A 21 -2.79 16.69 21.12
N ASN A 22 -3.29 16.59 22.35
CA ASN A 22 -2.43 16.76 23.54
C ASN A 22 -1.52 15.54 23.70
N LYS A 23 -0.24 15.71 23.35
CA LYS A 23 0.76 14.64 23.34
C LYS A 23 1.06 14.09 24.74
N ASP A 24 0.92 14.89 25.77
CA ASP A 24 1.19 14.47 27.17
C ASP A 24 0.18 13.45 27.68
N LYS A 25 -0.98 13.38 27.03
CA LYS A 25 -2.05 12.42 27.38
C LYS A 25 -2.01 11.14 26.53
N LEU A 26 -1.09 11.05 25.56
CA LEU A 26 -0.98 9.88 24.71
C LEU A 26 -0.20 8.78 25.42
N LYS A 27 -0.70 7.55 25.29
CA LYS A 27 0.02 6.38 25.75
C LYS A 27 1.18 6.09 24.78
N VAL A 28 2.38 6.04 25.30
CA VAL A 28 3.54 5.57 24.54
C VAL A 28 3.48 4.05 24.40
N ILE A 29 3.60 3.55 23.17
CA ILE A 29 3.61 2.12 22.86
C ILE A 29 4.99 1.77 22.31
N GLU A 30 5.78 1.07 23.11
CA GLU A 30 7.14 0.58 22.75
C GLU A 30 7.11 -0.89 22.33
N LYS A 31 6.11 -1.26 21.54
CA LYS A 31 5.95 -2.63 21.03
C LYS A 31 5.82 -2.63 19.51
N SER A 32 6.20 -3.76 18.92
CA SER A 32 5.91 -3.98 17.49
C SER A 32 4.40 -3.92 17.25
N LEU A 33 3.98 -3.17 16.23
CA LEU A 33 2.60 -3.12 15.75
C LEU A 33 2.27 -4.30 14.82
N GLY A 34 3.25 -5.13 14.49
CA GLY A 34 3.13 -6.28 13.58
C GLY A 34 2.36 -7.48 14.14
N THR A 35 1.66 -7.35 15.27
CA THR A 35 0.89 -8.44 15.88
C THR A 35 -0.48 -8.64 15.25
N CYS A 36 -0.94 -7.68 14.44
CA CYS A 36 -2.23 -7.76 13.76
C CYS A 36 -2.07 -8.41 12.39
N MET A 37 -2.91 -9.40 12.08
CA MET A 37 -2.99 -10.04 10.75
C MET A 37 -1.65 -10.62 10.23
N MET A 38 -0.86 -11.22 11.10
CA MET A 38 0.48 -11.76 10.75
C MET A 38 0.46 -12.74 9.57
N GLY A 39 -0.65 -13.47 9.36
CA GLY A 39 -0.83 -14.35 8.21
C GLY A 39 -0.68 -13.66 6.85
N CYS A 40 -0.96 -12.37 6.77
CA CYS A 40 -0.82 -11.59 5.55
C CYS A 40 0.64 -11.47 5.08
N TYR A 41 1.62 -11.62 5.96
CA TYR A 41 3.04 -11.54 5.59
C TYR A 41 3.54 -12.78 4.84
N THR A 42 2.93 -13.92 5.06
CA THR A 42 3.36 -15.22 4.51
C THR A 42 2.32 -15.88 3.61
N SER A 43 1.06 -15.42 3.64
CA SER A 43 0.01 -15.93 2.77
C SER A 43 0.34 -15.68 1.30
N MET A 44 0.05 -16.65 0.44
CA MET A 44 0.24 -16.57 -1.02
C MET A 44 1.60 -15.97 -1.41
N VAL A 45 2.67 -16.56 -0.89
CA VAL A 45 4.04 -16.04 -1.03
C VAL A 45 4.47 -15.85 -2.49
N ARG A 46 3.91 -16.61 -3.43
CA ARG A 46 4.21 -16.47 -4.88
C ARG A 46 3.81 -15.10 -5.41
N ILE A 47 2.66 -14.58 -5.00
CA ILE A 47 2.21 -13.23 -5.40
C ILE A 47 3.21 -12.18 -4.93
N LYS A 48 3.62 -12.24 -3.68
CA LYS A 48 4.62 -11.33 -3.11
C LYS A 48 5.96 -11.38 -3.87
N GLN A 49 6.40 -12.59 -4.19
CA GLN A 49 7.63 -12.79 -4.96
C GLN A 49 7.49 -12.28 -6.39
N THR A 50 6.35 -12.55 -7.05
CA THR A 50 6.09 -12.09 -8.41
C THR A 50 5.98 -10.57 -8.46
N ASN A 51 5.24 -9.96 -7.53
CA ASN A 51 5.12 -8.52 -7.39
C ASN A 51 6.52 -7.88 -7.30
N ARG A 52 7.36 -8.37 -6.39
CA ARG A 52 8.73 -7.86 -6.25
C ARG A 52 9.59 -8.03 -7.51
N ARG A 53 9.43 -9.15 -8.22
CA ARG A 53 10.16 -9.37 -9.49
C ARG A 53 9.73 -8.41 -10.57
N VAL A 54 8.42 -8.15 -10.70
CA VAL A 54 7.87 -7.21 -11.70
C VAL A 54 8.32 -5.80 -11.38
N GLU A 55 8.21 -5.37 -10.13
CA GLU A 55 8.67 -4.07 -9.65
C GLU A 55 10.15 -3.84 -10.02
N ASN A 56 11.02 -4.80 -9.68
CA ASN A 56 12.44 -4.72 -10.00
C ASN A 56 12.72 -4.68 -11.51
N LYS A 57 11.93 -5.41 -12.32
CA LYS A 57 12.09 -5.40 -13.78
C LYS A 57 11.70 -4.06 -14.39
N ILE A 58 10.57 -3.47 -13.96
CA ILE A 58 10.14 -2.15 -14.41
C ILE A 58 11.21 -1.11 -14.08
N GLU A 59 11.71 -1.11 -12.86
CA GLU A 59 12.76 -0.21 -12.41
C GLU A 59 14.08 -0.41 -13.21
N MET A 60 14.43 -1.67 -13.48
CA MET A 60 15.61 -1.98 -14.31
C MET A 60 15.45 -1.43 -15.74
N ILE A 61 14.28 -1.64 -16.36
CA ILE A 61 13.99 -1.13 -17.70
C ILE A 61 14.13 0.41 -17.73
N LYS A 62 13.50 1.10 -16.79
CA LYS A 62 13.59 2.57 -16.68
C LYS A 62 15.03 3.07 -16.54
N ARG A 63 15.85 2.38 -15.77
CA ARG A 63 17.27 2.73 -15.64
C ARG A 63 18.06 2.47 -16.92
N MET A 64 17.75 1.38 -17.60
CA MET A 64 18.41 1.04 -18.87
C MET A 64 18.07 2.05 -19.97
N THR A 65 16.84 2.54 -20.06
CA THR A 65 16.46 3.59 -21.04
C THR A 65 17.20 4.89 -20.80
N VAL A 66 17.52 5.22 -19.56
CA VAL A 66 18.30 6.44 -19.23
C VAL A 66 19.79 6.27 -19.53
N GLN A 67 20.32 5.03 -19.44
CA GLN A 67 21.75 4.75 -19.57
C GLN A 67 22.19 4.28 -20.97
N SER A 68 21.24 3.96 -21.82
CA SER A 68 21.50 3.43 -23.16
C SER A 68 20.55 4.06 -24.18
N ASP A 69 20.90 3.95 -25.45
CA ASP A 69 20.05 4.43 -26.56
C ASP A 69 18.83 3.51 -26.85
N ILE A 70 18.44 2.70 -25.87
CA ILE A 70 17.28 1.82 -25.98
C ILE A 70 16.03 2.65 -25.72
N SER A 71 15.17 2.71 -26.70
CA SER A 71 13.82 3.29 -26.58
C SER A 71 12.83 2.23 -26.18
N VAL A 72 12.00 2.52 -25.18
CA VAL A 72 10.86 1.70 -24.76
C VAL A 72 9.61 2.58 -24.89
N ASP A 73 8.49 1.98 -25.26
CA ASP A 73 7.23 2.69 -25.33
C ASP A 73 6.75 3.05 -23.91
N ASP A 74 6.61 4.35 -23.64
CA ASP A 74 6.13 4.87 -22.38
C ASP A 74 4.72 4.34 -22.02
N ALA A 75 3.88 4.09 -23.04
CA ALA A 75 2.55 3.54 -22.82
C ALA A 75 2.60 2.08 -22.32
N GLU A 76 3.57 1.30 -22.79
CA GLU A 76 3.78 -0.07 -22.29
C GLU A 76 4.26 -0.06 -20.83
N ILE A 77 5.18 0.84 -20.49
CA ILE A 77 5.65 1.01 -19.10
C ILE A 77 4.50 1.45 -18.20
N GLU A 78 3.71 2.44 -18.60
CA GLU A 78 2.57 2.92 -17.84
C GLU A 78 1.53 1.80 -17.63
N SER A 79 1.27 1.00 -18.65
CA SER A 79 0.37 -0.16 -18.56
C SER A 79 0.87 -1.20 -17.57
N ALA A 80 2.17 -1.52 -17.61
CA ALA A 80 2.81 -2.44 -16.67
C ALA A 80 2.76 -1.92 -15.23
N GLU A 81 2.98 -0.62 -15.02
CA GLU A 81 2.88 0.00 -13.70
C GLU A 81 1.46 -0.02 -13.14
N LYS A 82 0.46 0.24 -13.98
CA LYS A 82 -0.95 0.14 -13.57
C LYS A 82 -1.32 -1.28 -13.15
N ALA A 83 -0.86 -2.28 -13.90
CA ALA A 83 -1.07 -3.69 -13.53
C ALA A 83 -0.35 -4.06 -12.23
N LEU A 84 0.88 -3.56 -12.03
CA LEU A 84 1.61 -3.74 -10.78
C LEU A 84 0.87 -3.09 -9.59
N MET A 85 0.40 -1.85 -9.74
CA MET A 85 -0.36 -1.16 -8.69
C MET A 85 -1.66 -1.89 -8.35
N LEU A 86 -2.36 -2.45 -9.34
CA LEU A 86 -3.54 -3.27 -9.09
C LEU A 86 -3.19 -4.53 -8.27
N SER A 87 -2.07 -5.18 -8.57
CA SER A 87 -1.61 -6.35 -7.80
C SER A 87 -1.19 -6.01 -6.36
N GLN A 88 -0.91 -4.74 -6.07
CA GLN A 88 -0.58 -4.25 -4.73
C GLN A 88 -1.80 -3.87 -3.89
N PHE A 89 -3.01 -4.05 -4.45
CA PHE A 89 -4.25 -3.80 -3.70
C PHE A 89 -4.28 -4.61 -2.40
N HIS A 90 -4.85 -4.02 -1.34
CA HIS A 90 -4.78 -4.55 0.03
C HIS A 90 -5.39 -5.94 0.24
N ASP A 91 -6.22 -6.42 -0.67
CA ASP A 91 -6.76 -7.80 -0.64
C ASP A 91 -5.98 -8.76 -1.55
N VAL A 92 -5.20 -8.25 -2.51
CA VAL A 92 -4.40 -9.05 -3.43
C VAL A 92 -3.03 -9.37 -2.85
N LEU A 93 -2.21 -8.35 -2.60
CA LEU A 93 -0.83 -8.54 -2.12
C LEU A 93 -0.75 -9.23 -0.75
N PRO A 94 -1.63 -8.97 0.23
CA PRO A 94 -1.67 -9.72 1.49
C PRO A 94 -2.10 -11.18 1.34
N GLY A 95 -2.73 -11.55 0.22
CA GLY A 95 -3.18 -12.91 -0.03
C GLY A 95 -4.47 -13.27 0.68
N SER A 96 -5.34 -12.30 0.94
CA SER A 96 -6.68 -12.51 1.49
C SER A 96 -7.76 -12.70 0.41
N MET A 97 -7.37 -12.58 -0.87
CA MET A 97 -8.27 -12.79 -2.01
C MET A 97 -8.66 -14.26 -2.19
N ILE A 98 -9.68 -14.50 -2.99
CA ILE A 98 -10.09 -15.83 -3.40
C ILE A 98 -9.03 -16.48 -4.32
N LYS A 99 -8.88 -17.80 -4.23
CA LYS A 99 -7.86 -18.56 -4.98
C LYS A 99 -7.91 -18.32 -6.51
N LYS A 100 -9.09 -18.07 -7.07
CA LYS A 100 -9.24 -17.79 -8.50
C LYS A 100 -8.50 -16.52 -8.91
N ALA A 101 -8.53 -15.48 -8.09
CA ALA A 101 -7.84 -14.22 -8.36
C ALA A 101 -6.30 -14.31 -8.27
N GLU A 102 -5.75 -15.44 -7.80
CA GLU A 102 -4.31 -15.71 -7.85
C GLU A 102 -3.83 -16.09 -9.27
N THR A 103 -4.74 -16.61 -10.10
CA THR A 103 -4.41 -17.17 -11.42
C THR A 103 -4.76 -16.26 -12.59
N ASP A 104 -5.61 -15.27 -12.35
CA ASP A 104 -6.03 -14.26 -13.32
C ASP A 104 -5.05 -13.08 -13.33
#